data_069563d8c1ce04da0bc3984616c91f8d
#
_entry.id   069563d8c1ce04da0bc3984616c91f8d
#
_cell.length_a   1.000
_cell.length_b   1.000
_cell.length_c   1.000
_cell.angle_alpha   90.00
_cell.angle_beta   90.00
_cell.angle_gamma   90.00
#
_symmetry.space_group_name_H-M   'P 1'
#
loop_
_entity.id
_entity.type
_entity.pdbx_description
1 polymer ?
#
loop_
_entity_poly.entity_id
_entity_poly.type
_entity_poly.pdbx_seq_one_letter_code
_entity_poly.pdbx_strand_id
1 'polypeptide(L)'
;MNNKKYQLVALIGKAGSGKDTILKDVVKAYELPMNIIVSYTTRPMREGETEGKEYHFISEETFKQMINNNQMLEYVQFNNWWYGTGISCLDDSKINIGIFNPSGIKSLINFPEIDLQIYYIHASDKQRFLRQLNREEYPDIKEIIRRYSADEEDFKDINFNNMQILFNETERDRLKCCDIITNYDWF
;
A
#
# COMPACT_ATOMS: atom_id res chain seq x y z
N MET A 1 -19.72 -20.18 -8.68
CA MET A 1 -19.14 -19.25 -9.64
C MET A 1 -18.48 -18.14 -8.83
N ASN A 2 -17.20 -17.90 -9.03
CA ASN A 2 -16.45 -16.91 -8.26
C ASN A 2 -16.93 -15.51 -8.70
N ASN A 3 -17.71 -14.83 -7.85
CA ASN A 3 -18.33 -13.54 -8.20
C ASN A 3 -17.34 -12.37 -7.95
N LYS A 4 -16.03 -12.64 -8.08
CA LYS A 4 -14.97 -11.66 -7.89
C LYS A 4 -14.84 -10.80 -9.15
N LYS A 5 -15.04 -9.50 -8.99
CA LYS A 5 -14.98 -8.53 -10.09
C LYS A 5 -13.58 -7.92 -10.24
N TYR A 6 -12.88 -7.74 -9.14
CA TYR A 6 -11.58 -7.07 -9.13
C TYR A 6 -10.50 -8.00 -8.57
N GLN A 7 -9.37 -8.06 -9.25
CA GLN A 7 -8.14 -8.67 -8.75
C GLN A 7 -7.30 -7.59 -8.05
N LEU A 8 -6.90 -7.81 -6.79
CA LEU A 8 -6.16 -6.83 -6.00
C LEU A 8 -4.96 -7.44 -5.28
N VAL A 9 -3.79 -6.94 -5.59
CA VAL A 9 -2.54 -7.15 -4.86
C VAL A 9 -2.38 -6.06 -3.80
N ALA A 10 -2.44 -6.43 -2.55
CA ALA A 10 -2.20 -5.53 -1.44
C ALA A 10 -0.80 -5.75 -0.87
N LEU A 11 0.08 -4.75 -1.00
CA LEU A 11 1.38 -4.73 -0.35
C LEU A 11 1.25 -4.07 1.02
N ILE A 12 1.70 -4.76 2.05
CA ILE A 12 1.69 -4.28 3.43
C ILE A 12 3.07 -4.50 4.06
N GLY A 13 3.44 -3.73 5.05
CA GLY A 13 4.71 -3.88 5.77
C GLY A 13 5.13 -2.58 6.42
N LYS A 14 6.01 -2.66 7.39
CA LYS A 14 6.51 -1.53 8.18
C LYS A 14 7.32 -0.53 7.33
N ALA A 15 7.47 0.70 7.79
CA ALA A 15 8.28 1.74 7.13
C ALA A 15 9.73 1.24 6.89
N GLY A 16 10.29 1.53 5.71
CA GLY A 16 11.62 1.04 5.33
C GLY A 16 11.70 -0.41 4.87
N SER A 17 10.58 -1.17 4.84
CA SER A 17 10.58 -2.56 4.34
C SER A 17 10.80 -2.67 2.82
N GLY A 18 10.60 -1.58 2.06
CA GLY A 18 10.84 -1.52 0.62
C GLY A 18 9.62 -1.77 -0.27
N LYS A 19 8.40 -1.69 0.28
CA LYS A 19 7.14 -1.84 -0.46
C LYS A 19 7.06 -0.98 -1.72
N ASP A 20 7.38 0.32 -1.58
CA ASP A 20 7.32 1.28 -2.70
C ASP A 20 8.28 0.91 -3.84
N THR A 21 9.46 0.38 -3.49
CA THR A 21 10.44 -0.07 -4.48
C THR A 21 9.95 -1.33 -5.18
N ILE A 22 9.45 -2.32 -4.43
CA ILE A 22 8.88 -3.55 -4.99
C ILE A 22 7.71 -3.24 -5.90
N LEU A 23 6.77 -2.36 -5.47
CA LEU A 23 5.65 -1.94 -6.31
C LEU A 23 6.11 -1.36 -7.65
N LYS A 24 7.08 -0.43 -7.61
CA LYS A 24 7.64 0.18 -8.82
C LYS A 24 8.33 -0.84 -9.72
N ASP A 25 9.07 -1.78 -9.15
CA ASP A 25 9.78 -2.80 -9.91
C ASP A 25 8.82 -3.79 -10.56
N VAL A 26 7.80 -4.25 -9.81
CA VAL A 26 6.75 -5.15 -10.32
C VAL A 26 6.05 -4.52 -11.52
N VAL A 27 5.61 -3.27 -11.42
CA VAL A 27 4.90 -2.58 -12.51
C VAL A 27 5.81 -2.31 -13.70
N LYS A 28 7.10 -2.04 -13.47
CA LYS A 28 8.05 -1.69 -14.54
C LYS A 28 8.58 -2.92 -15.30
N ALA A 29 8.82 -4.03 -14.58
CA ALA A 29 9.56 -5.17 -15.11
C ALA A 29 8.67 -6.18 -15.84
N TYR A 30 7.36 -6.16 -15.62
CA TYR A 30 6.46 -7.19 -16.11
C TYR A 30 5.39 -6.58 -17.01
N GLU A 31 5.18 -7.22 -18.18
CA GLU A 31 4.20 -6.82 -19.21
C GLU A 31 2.74 -7.14 -18.81
N LEU A 32 2.49 -7.31 -17.51
CA LEU A 32 1.13 -7.55 -17.01
C LEU A 32 0.31 -6.25 -17.04
N PRO A 33 -0.97 -6.33 -17.37
CA PRO A 33 -1.86 -5.18 -17.33
C PRO A 33 -2.15 -4.79 -15.88
N MET A 34 -1.29 -3.98 -15.28
CA MET A 34 -1.43 -3.53 -13.89
C MET A 34 -2.02 -2.13 -13.80
N ASN A 35 -2.87 -1.92 -12.80
CA ASN A 35 -3.39 -0.64 -12.38
C ASN A 35 -2.81 -0.30 -11.01
N ILE A 36 -1.95 0.74 -10.94
CA ILE A 36 -1.45 1.22 -9.65
C ILE A 36 -2.57 2.01 -8.98
N ILE A 37 -2.95 1.57 -7.79
CA ILE A 37 -3.94 2.28 -6.98
C ILE A 37 -3.32 3.57 -6.45
N VAL A 38 -3.94 4.70 -6.80
CA VAL A 38 -3.65 6.02 -6.24
C VAL A 38 -4.77 6.38 -5.27
N SER A 39 -4.44 6.49 -3.98
CA SER A 39 -5.41 6.79 -2.92
C SER A 39 -5.78 8.28 -2.89
N TYR A 40 -6.88 8.61 -2.25
CA TYR A 40 -7.33 9.98 -1.97
C TYR A 40 -6.75 10.50 -0.66
N THR A 41 -6.51 11.81 -0.59
CA THR A 41 -6.18 12.50 0.66
C THR A 41 -6.75 13.91 0.70
N THR A 42 -7.05 14.38 1.92
CA THR A 42 -7.43 15.78 2.18
C THR A 42 -6.23 16.65 2.62
N ARG A 43 -5.06 16.04 2.73
CA ARG A 43 -3.82 16.76 3.01
C ARG A 43 -3.47 17.67 1.83
N PRO A 44 -3.01 18.90 2.07
CA PRO A 44 -2.46 19.72 1.00
C PRO A 44 -1.30 19.02 0.27
N MET A 45 -1.25 19.19 -1.04
CA MET A 45 -0.15 18.71 -1.87
C MET A 45 1.16 19.37 -1.42
N ARG A 46 2.23 18.58 -1.31
CA ARG A 46 3.57 19.06 -0.98
C ARG A 46 4.34 19.46 -2.22
N GLU A 47 5.41 20.21 -2.02
CA GLU A 47 6.36 20.52 -3.11
C GLU A 47 6.92 19.22 -3.71
N GLY A 48 6.92 19.11 -5.03
CA GLY A 48 7.40 17.93 -5.76
C GLY A 48 6.38 16.81 -5.92
N GLU A 49 5.19 16.87 -5.28
CA GLU A 49 4.08 15.94 -5.52
C GLU A 49 3.26 16.36 -6.75
N THR A 50 2.59 15.40 -7.36
CA THR A 50 1.75 15.62 -8.55
C THR A 50 0.38 14.96 -8.34
N GLU A 51 -0.70 15.69 -8.69
CA GLU A 51 -2.06 15.16 -8.67
C GLU A 51 -2.16 13.87 -9.48
N GLY A 52 -2.81 12.86 -8.88
CA GLY A 52 -3.03 11.57 -9.52
C GLY A 52 -1.78 10.67 -9.59
N LYS A 53 -0.68 11.05 -8.94
CA LYS A 53 0.54 10.25 -8.87
C LYS A 53 0.84 9.77 -7.45
N GLU A 54 1.02 10.69 -6.52
CA GLU A 54 1.20 10.36 -5.10
C GLU A 54 -0.14 10.12 -4.43
N TYR A 55 -1.10 11.03 -4.68
CA TYR A 55 -2.48 10.99 -4.21
C TYR A 55 -3.40 11.72 -5.18
N HIS A 56 -4.71 11.45 -5.05
CA HIS A 56 -5.77 12.35 -5.47
C HIS A 56 -6.03 13.32 -4.32
N PHE A 57 -5.66 14.60 -4.50
CA PHE A 57 -5.81 15.63 -3.47
C PHE A 57 -7.20 16.27 -3.57
N ILE A 58 -8.06 15.97 -2.60
CA ILE A 58 -9.46 16.43 -2.60
C ILE A 58 -9.81 17.20 -1.33
N SER A 59 -10.93 17.93 -1.35
CA SER A 59 -11.43 18.60 -0.16
C SER A 59 -11.95 17.61 0.89
N GLU A 60 -11.95 18.02 2.16
CA GLU A 60 -12.53 17.20 3.23
C GLU A 60 -14.02 16.96 3.01
N GLU A 61 -14.73 17.93 2.47
CA GLU A 61 -16.15 17.81 2.11
C GLU A 61 -16.37 16.71 1.09
N THR A 62 -15.59 16.72 -0.02
CA THR A 62 -15.64 15.68 -1.05
C THR A 62 -15.32 14.30 -0.47
N PHE A 63 -14.29 14.20 0.38
CA PHE A 63 -13.92 12.95 1.00
C PHE A 63 -15.06 12.39 1.88
N LYS A 64 -15.67 13.23 2.71
CA LYS A 64 -16.83 12.85 3.54
C LYS A 64 -18.04 12.45 2.71
N GLN A 65 -18.29 13.10 1.58
CA GLN A 65 -19.34 12.70 0.64
C GLN A 65 -19.07 11.30 0.07
N MET A 66 -17.81 10.96 -0.28
CA MET A 66 -17.44 9.62 -0.73
C MET A 66 -17.69 8.56 0.34
N ILE A 67 -17.38 8.85 1.61
CA ILE A 67 -17.69 7.95 2.74
C ILE A 67 -19.20 7.73 2.84
N ASN A 68 -19.99 8.80 2.88
CA ASN A 68 -21.44 8.75 3.05
C ASN A 68 -22.15 8.01 1.89
N ASN A 69 -21.55 8.04 0.70
CA ASN A 69 -22.06 7.38 -0.49
C ASN A 69 -21.53 5.93 -0.64
N ASN A 70 -20.83 5.38 0.37
CA ASN A 70 -20.20 4.05 0.33
C ASN A 70 -19.26 3.85 -0.86
N GLN A 71 -18.53 4.89 -1.26
CA GLN A 71 -17.60 4.87 -2.40
C GLN A 71 -16.16 4.53 -1.99
N MET A 72 -15.90 4.34 -0.67
CA MET A 72 -14.57 4.04 -0.15
C MET A 72 -14.43 2.55 0.18
N LEU A 73 -13.31 1.97 -0.25
CA LEU A 73 -12.87 0.62 0.14
C LEU A 73 -12.31 0.60 1.57
N GLU A 74 -11.52 1.60 1.87
CA GLU A 74 -10.92 1.82 3.19
C GLU A 74 -10.62 3.30 3.37
N TYR A 75 -10.58 3.74 4.61
CA TYR A 75 -10.14 5.11 4.95
C TYR A 75 -9.70 5.20 6.41
N VAL A 76 -8.85 6.19 6.68
CA VAL A 76 -8.33 6.50 8.01
C VAL A 76 -8.14 8.02 8.15
N GLN A 77 -8.32 8.53 9.35
CA GLN A 77 -7.93 9.90 9.68
C GLN A 77 -6.60 9.88 10.44
N PHE A 78 -5.64 10.65 9.95
CA PHE A 78 -4.33 10.80 10.56
C PHE A 78 -3.87 12.26 10.49
N ASN A 79 -3.40 12.81 11.60
CA ASN A 79 -2.97 14.22 11.72
C ASN A 79 -3.99 15.22 11.14
N ASN A 80 -5.26 15.06 11.44
CA ASN A 80 -6.39 15.86 10.96
C ASN A 80 -6.68 15.76 9.45
N TRP A 81 -5.98 14.91 8.70
CA TRP A 81 -6.26 14.63 7.30
C TRP A 81 -6.82 13.24 7.10
N TRP A 82 -7.66 13.12 6.09
CA TRP A 82 -8.19 11.85 5.65
C TRP A 82 -7.30 11.24 4.56
N TYR A 83 -7.19 9.94 4.61
CA TYR A 83 -6.52 9.10 3.61
C TYR A 83 -7.41 7.91 3.33
N GLY A 84 -7.51 7.46 2.09
CA GLY A 84 -8.30 6.28 1.78
C GLY A 84 -8.36 5.97 0.30
N THR A 85 -8.83 4.77 0.00
CA THR A 85 -8.91 4.24 -1.36
C THR A 85 -10.37 4.12 -1.77
N GLY A 86 -10.74 4.74 -2.89
CA GLY A 86 -12.07 4.64 -3.45
C GLY A 86 -12.26 3.40 -4.33
N ILE A 87 -13.50 2.94 -4.45
CA ILE A 87 -13.86 1.86 -5.40
C ILE A 87 -13.50 2.27 -6.84
N SER A 88 -13.62 3.56 -7.16
CA SER A 88 -13.26 4.13 -8.47
C SER A 88 -11.76 4.03 -8.83
N CYS A 89 -10.89 3.72 -7.84
CA CYS A 89 -9.47 3.48 -8.11
C CYS A 89 -9.21 2.09 -8.69
N LEU A 90 -10.20 1.18 -8.68
CA LEU A 90 -10.07 -0.16 -9.21
C LEU A 90 -10.44 -0.21 -10.69
N ASP A 91 -9.65 -0.98 -11.45
CA ASP A 91 -9.88 -1.32 -12.86
C ASP A 91 -10.24 -2.82 -12.93
N ASP A 92 -11.39 -3.17 -13.47
CA ASP A 92 -11.86 -4.56 -13.55
C ASP A 92 -11.23 -5.37 -14.70
N SER A 93 -10.51 -4.68 -15.59
CA SER A 93 -9.77 -5.30 -16.70
C SER A 93 -8.28 -5.53 -16.39
N LYS A 94 -7.81 -5.10 -15.20
CA LYS A 94 -6.41 -5.14 -14.81
C LYS A 94 -6.21 -5.72 -13.42
N ILE A 95 -4.98 -6.16 -13.16
CA ILE A 95 -4.54 -6.47 -11.80
C ILE A 95 -4.29 -5.16 -11.07
N ASN A 96 -5.10 -4.87 -10.06
CA ASN A 96 -4.91 -3.70 -9.22
C ASN A 96 -3.80 -3.98 -8.21
N ILE A 97 -2.90 -3.04 -8.00
CA ILE A 97 -1.82 -3.15 -7.01
C ILE A 97 -1.71 -1.87 -6.19
N GLY A 98 -1.61 -2.01 -4.88
CA GLY A 98 -1.52 -0.87 -3.98
C GLY A 98 -0.83 -1.18 -2.66
N ILE A 99 -0.44 -0.12 -1.94
CA ILE A 99 0.14 -0.20 -0.60
C ILE A 99 -0.93 0.17 0.41
N PHE A 100 -1.11 -0.70 1.41
CA PHE A 100 -2.13 -0.53 2.45
C PHE A 100 -1.51 -0.63 3.84
N ASN A 101 -2.19 -0.06 4.82
CA ASN A 101 -1.90 -0.24 6.23
C ASN A 101 -2.73 -1.42 6.81
N PRO A 102 -2.46 -1.89 8.05
CA PRO A 102 -3.20 -2.98 8.65
C PRO A 102 -4.71 -2.74 8.75
N SER A 103 -5.15 -1.51 9.02
CA SER A 103 -6.59 -1.19 9.10
C SER A 103 -7.26 -1.25 7.72
N GLY A 104 -6.57 -0.79 6.67
CA GLY A 104 -7.05 -0.90 5.29
C GLY A 104 -7.23 -2.35 4.85
N ILE A 105 -6.28 -3.24 5.20
CA ILE A 105 -6.41 -4.68 4.93
C ILE A 105 -7.66 -5.27 5.60
N LYS A 106 -7.91 -4.91 6.87
CA LYS A 106 -9.12 -5.37 7.58
C LYS A 106 -10.41 -4.96 6.87
N SER A 107 -10.43 -3.78 6.27
CA SER A 107 -11.56 -3.31 5.47
C SER A 107 -11.69 -4.08 4.16
N LEU A 108 -10.58 -4.24 3.41
CA LEU A 108 -10.55 -4.91 2.11
C LEU A 108 -11.01 -6.38 2.16
N ILE A 109 -10.66 -7.12 3.21
CA ILE A 109 -11.08 -8.52 3.40
C ILE A 109 -12.61 -8.67 3.38
N ASN A 110 -13.35 -7.64 3.77
CA ASN A 110 -14.80 -7.66 3.82
C ASN A 110 -15.49 -7.32 2.48
N PHE A 111 -14.74 -7.00 1.42
CA PHE A 111 -15.30 -6.73 0.11
C PHE A 111 -15.44 -8.01 -0.71
N PRO A 112 -16.67 -8.52 -0.92
CA PRO A 112 -16.89 -9.82 -1.59
C PRO A 112 -16.51 -9.79 -3.07
N GLU A 113 -16.48 -8.61 -3.70
CA GLU A 113 -16.17 -8.44 -5.12
C GLU A 113 -14.67 -8.42 -5.42
N ILE A 114 -13.82 -8.39 -4.39
CA ILE A 114 -12.36 -8.33 -4.54
C ILE A 114 -11.76 -9.73 -4.35
N ASP A 115 -10.98 -10.17 -5.33
CA ASP A 115 -10.04 -11.26 -5.18
C ASP A 115 -8.73 -10.68 -4.64
N LEU A 116 -8.52 -10.85 -3.32
CA LEU A 116 -7.49 -10.15 -2.57
C LEU A 116 -6.31 -11.06 -2.29
N GLN A 117 -5.14 -10.72 -2.84
CA GLN A 117 -3.87 -11.31 -2.50
C GLN A 117 -3.04 -10.35 -1.65
N ILE A 118 -2.62 -10.77 -0.46
CA ILE A 118 -1.91 -9.92 0.48
C ILE A 118 -0.47 -10.39 0.63
N TYR A 119 0.48 -9.48 0.40
CA TYR A 119 1.90 -9.70 0.61
C TYR A 119 2.43 -8.81 1.73
N TYR A 120 2.90 -9.43 2.82
CA TYR A 120 3.60 -8.73 3.88
C TYR A 120 5.09 -8.66 3.55
N ILE A 121 5.57 -7.47 3.22
CA ILE A 121 6.98 -7.23 2.93
C ILE A 121 7.72 -7.01 4.25
N HIS A 122 8.55 -7.98 4.59
CA HIS A 122 9.35 -7.97 5.80
C HIS A 122 10.81 -7.58 5.51
N ALA A 123 11.37 -6.74 6.36
CA ALA A 123 12.80 -6.51 6.47
C ALA A 123 13.17 -6.33 7.94
N SER A 124 14.39 -6.71 8.31
CA SER A 124 14.89 -6.55 9.68
C SER A 124 14.90 -5.08 10.09
N ASP A 125 14.77 -4.82 11.37
CA ASP A 125 14.79 -3.45 11.92
C ASP A 125 16.05 -2.70 11.53
N LYS A 126 17.19 -3.38 11.57
CA LYS A 126 18.47 -2.83 11.11
C LYS A 126 18.39 -2.36 9.66
N GLN A 127 17.86 -3.19 8.76
CA GLN A 127 17.74 -2.84 7.35
C GLN A 127 16.73 -1.73 7.10
N ARG A 128 15.61 -1.74 7.82
CA ARG A 128 14.59 -0.70 7.78
C ARG A 128 15.15 0.66 8.20
N PHE A 129 15.90 0.71 9.32
CA PHE A 129 16.57 1.92 9.80
C PHE A 129 17.62 2.43 8.81
N LEU A 130 18.51 1.55 8.34
CA LEU A 130 19.52 1.92 7.36
C LEU A 130 18.93 2.51 6.08
N ARG A 131 17.86 1.91 5.56
CA ARG A 131 17.17 2.43 4.36
C ARG A 131 16.56 3.81 4.60
N GLN A 132 15.96 4.05 5.77
CA GLN A 132 15.38 5.36 6.10
C GLN A 132 16.46 6.42 6.32
N LEU A 133 17.58 6.08 6.98
CA LEU A 133 18.72 6.99 7.17
C LEU A 133 19.39 7.38 5.85
N ASN A 134 19.50 6.43 4.91
CA ASN A 134 20.17 6.65 3.63
C ASN A 134 19.25 7.22 2.54
N ARG A 135 17.99 7.50 2.84
CA ARG A 135 17.02 8.00 1.86
C ARG A 135 17.26 9.44 1.47
N GLU A 136 17.75 10.23 2.40
CA GLU A 136 17.98 11.68 2.28
C GLU A 136 19.37 12.00 2.82
N GLU A 137 20.00 13.05 2.30
CA GLU A 137 21.30 13.50 2.77
C GLU A 137 21.24 13.97 4.24
N TYR A 138 20.13 14.61 4.62
CA TYR A 138 19.88 15.10 5.99
C TYR A 138 18.56 14.49 6.52
N PRO A 139 18.59 13.24 7.03
CA PRO A 139 17.38 12.56 7.45
C PRO A 139 16.78 13.15 8.73
N ASP A 140 15.48 13.32 8.78
CA ASP A 140 14.77 13.66 10.01
C ASP A 140 14.68 12.45 10.95
N ILE A 141 15.61 12.38 11.89
CA ILE A 141 15.69 11.27 12.85
C ILE A 141 14.45 11.19 13.73
N LYS A 142 13.85 12.32 14.10
CA LYS A 142 12.63 12.31 14.93
C LYS A 142 11.46 11.69 14.19
N GLU A 143 11.32 12.01 12.91
CA GLU A 143 10.28 11.42 12.06
C GLU A 143 10.53 9.93 11.82
N ILE A 144 11.77 9.48 11.65
CA ILE A 144 12.13 8.07 11.53
C ILE A 144 11.72 7.30 12.80
N ILE A 145 12.06 7.82 13.99
CA ILE A 145 11.71 7.22 15.27
C ILE A 145 10.17 7.18 15.44
N ARG A 146 9.49 8.29 15.12
CA ARG A 146 8.03 8.37 15.19
C ARG A 146 7.36 7.30 14.32
N ARG A 147 7.84 7.12 13.07
CA ARG A 147 7.32 6.09 12.15
C ARG A 147 7.57 4.68 12.69
N TYR A 148 8.76 4.46 13.25
CA TYR A 148 9.08 3.16 13.84
C TYR A 148 8.12 2.83 14.98
N SER A 149 7.88 3.75 15.91
CA SER A 149 6.95 3.55 17.03
C SER A 149 5.51 3.35 16.58
N ALA A 150 5.07 4.10 15.55
CA ALA A 150 3.74 3.91 14.96
C ALA A 150 3.59 2.53 14.32
N ASP A 151 4.60 2.07 13.58
CA ASP A 151 4.61 0.73 13.00
C ASP A 151 4.49 -0.38 14.07
N GLU A 152 5.17 -0.24 15.22
CA GLU A 152 5.09 -1.25 16.29
C GLU A 152 3.66 -1.36 16.85
N GLU A 153 2.93 -0.26 16.95
CA GLU A 153 1.54 -0.28 17.40
C GLU A 153 0.59 -0.77 16.30
N ASP A 154 0.72 -0.24 15.08
CA ASP A 154 -0.16 -0.58 13.95
C ASP A 154 -0.09 -2.07 13.57
N PHE A 155 1.09 -2.69 13.70
CA PHE A 155 1.34 -4.09 13.33
C PHE A 155 1.28 -5.07 14.50
N LYS A 156 1.01 -4.61 15.73
CA LYS A 156 1.01 -5.42 16.94
C LYS A 156 0.06 -6.62 16.88
N ASP A 157 -1.16 -6.40 16.38
CA ASP A 157 -2.22 -7.40 16.34
C ASP A 157 -2.49 -7.90 14.91
N ILE A 158 -1.51 -7.82 14.02
CA ILE A 158 -1.70 -8.28 12.65
C ILE A 158 -1.78 -9.81 12.59
N ASN A 159 -2.82 -10.31 11.92
CA ASN A 159 -2.97 -11.73 11.67
C ASN A 159 -2.39 -12.08 10.30
N PHE A 160 -1.33 -12.87 10.29
CA PHE A 160 -0.62 -13.28 9.08
C PHE A 160 -1.23 -14.48 8.34
N ASN A 161 -2.30 -15.10 8.87
CA ASN A 161 -2.82 -16.36 8.32
C ASN A 161 -3.27 -16.28 6.86
N ASN A 162 -3.69 -15.08 6.41
CA ASN A 162 -4.16 -14.85 5.04
C ASN A 162 -3.16 -14.00 4.24
N MET A 163 -1.88 -13.96 4.64
CA MET A 163 -0.85 -13.16 4.02
C MET A 163 0.36 -14.03 3.66
N GLN A 164 0.94 -13.77 2.51
CA GLN A 164 2.24 -14.34 2.17
C GLN A 164 3.34 -13.40 2.65
N ILE A 165 4.25 -13.91 3.49
CA ILE A 165 5.38 -13.13 4.00
C ILE A 165 6.52 -13.22 3.00
N LEU A 166 6.99 -12.06 2.52
CA LEU A 166 8.12 -11.92 1.60
C LEU A 166 9.26 -11.18 2.31
N PHE A 167 10.42 -11.82 2.39
CA PHE A 167 11.61 -11.22 3.00
C PHE A 167 12.37 -10.37 2.00
N ASN A 168 12.71 -9.14 2.38
CA ASN A 168 13.38 -8.15 1.55
C ASN A 168 14.58 -7.53 2.27
N GLU A 169 15.62 -8.33 2.51
CA GLU A 169 16.88 -7.88 3.16
C GLU A 169 17.88 -7.37 2.14
N THR A 170 17.99 -8.05 0.99
CA THR A 170 18.96 -7.80 -0.05
C THR A 170 18.29 -7.47 -1.39
N GLU A 171 19.08 -7.02 -2.37
CA GLU A 171 18.62 -6.85 -3.75
C GLU A 171 18.10 -8.16 -4.36
N ARG A 172 18.79 -9.28 -4.08
CA ARG A 172 18.36 -10.60 -4.54
C ARG A 172 16.99 -10.98 -3.97
N ASP A 173 16.73 -10.66 -2.69
CA ASP A 173 15.44 -10.93 -2.08
C ASP A 173 14.36 -10.06 -2.69
N ARG A 174 14.66 -8.80 -2.99
CA ARG A 174 13.76 -7.87 -3.69
C ARG A 174 13.30 -8.42 -5.04
N LEU A 175 14.23 -8.93 -5.85
CA LEU A 175 13.91 -9.55 -7.14
C LEU A 175 13.02 -10.78 -6.97
N LYS A 176 13.32 -11.65 -5.98
CA LYS A 176 12.44 -12.79 -5.66
C LYS A 176 11.03 -12.36 -5.23
N CYS A 177 10.91 -11.27 -4.45
CA CYS A 177 9.59 -10.72 -4.10
C CYS A 177 8.82 -10.33 -5.36
N CYS A 178 9.46 -9.66 -6.32
CA CYS A 178 8.85 -9.29 -7.58
C CYS A 178 8.40 -10.54 -8.37
N ASP A 179 9.26 -11.53 -8.50
CA ASP A 179 8.94 -12.78 -9.19
C ASP A 179 7.74 -13.51 -8.56
N ILE A 180 7.67 -13.58 -7.24
CA ILE A 180 6.54 -14.21 -6.54
C ILE A 180 5.23 -13.47 -6.78
N ILE A 181 5.24 -12.13 -6.71
CA ILE A 181 4.06 -11.30 -6.91
C ILE A 181 3.53 -11.44 -8.34
N THR A 182 4.41 -11.54 -9.33
CA THR A 182 4.04 -11.56 -10.75
C THR A 182 3.73 -12.94 -11.29
N ASN A 183 4.27 -14.01 -10.69
CA ASN A 183 4.00 -15.40 -11.07
C ASN A 183 2.78 -16.01 -10.36
N TYR A 184 1.99 -15.21 -9.65
CA TYR A 184 0.71 -15.65 -9.12
C TYR A 184 -0.26 -15.90 -10.28
N ASP A 185 -1.04 -16.98 -10.19
CA ASP A 185 -2.01 -17.36 -11.23
C ASP A 185 -3.25 -16.45 -11.16
N TRP A 186 -3.20 -15.35 -11.92
CA TRP A 186 -4.22 -14.29 -11.91
C TRP A 186 -5.42 -14.55 -12.83
N PHE A 187 -5.38 -15.62 -13.64
CA PHE A 187 -6.40 -15.89 -14.69
C PHE A 187 -6.92 -17.32 -14.65
#